data_e226b284f30df3db5b67b79959bba6e7
#
_entry.id   e226b284f30df3db5b67b79959bba6e7
#
_cell.length_a   1.000
_cell.length_b   1.000
_cell.length_c   1.000
_cell.angle_alpha   90.00
_cell.angle_beta   90.00
_cell.angle_gamma   90.00
#
_symmetry.space_group_name_H-M   'P 1'
#
loop_
_entity.id
_entity.type
_entity.pdbx_description
1 polymer ?
#
loop_
_entity_poly.entity_id
_entity_poly.type
_entity_poly.pdbx_seq_one_letter_code
_entity_poly.pdbx_strand_id
1 'polypeptide(L)'
;MAAVTIGKDMTLRDYKQGCWRMRGLGKGQRVHVFIVQEVYKLVCDAVVTSGKPVAAADSHSLQADVLAWLTLNSIKSEALQQLQLHKQVHGRACIDTNIDAILFSFIKHAYERLGCLHAQ
;
A
#
# COMPACT_ATOMS: atom_id res chain seq x y z
N MET A 1 -4.35 21.53 11.26
CA MET A 1 -3.61 20.34 11.67
C MET A 1 -4.59 19.17 11.73
N ALA A 2 -4.34 18.06 11.04
CA ALA A 2 -5.17 16.87 11.12
C ALA A 2 -4.33 15.65 11.49
N ALA A 3 -4.92 14.75 12.24
CA ALA A 3 -4.35 13.47 12.62
C ALA A 3 -5.05 12.38 11.80
N VAL A 4 -4.28 11.52 11.14
CA VAL A 4 -4.78 10.36 10.41
C VAL A 4 -4.15 9.11 10.99
N THR A 5 -4.97 8.16 11.43
CA THR A 5 -4.50 6.86 11.91
C THR A 5 -4.58 5.85 10.77
N ILE A 6 -3.51 5.12 10.55
CA ILE A 6 -3.46 4.07 9.53
C ILE A 6 -3.99 2.78 10.12
N GLY A 7 -5.05 2.25 9.50
CA GLY A 7 -5.64 0.96 9.86
C GLY A 7 -5.03 -0.21 9.07
N LYS A 8 -5.17 -1.43 9.60
CA LYS A 8 -4.61 -2.67 9.06
C LYS A 8 -5.07 -2.97 7.62
N ASP A 9 -6.34 -2.73 7.34
CA ASP A 9 -6.95 -3.04 6.03
C ASP A 9 -7.16 -1.80 5.17
N MET A 10 -6.56 -0.67 5.56
CA MET A 10 -6.68 0.60 4.85
C MET A 10 -6.01 0.51 3.49
N THR A 11 -6.71 1.01 2.48
CA THR A 11 -6.19 1.17 1.12
C THR A 11 -5.68 2.59 0.87
N LEU A 12 -4.90 2.78 -0.18
CA LEU A 12 -4.47 4.12 -0.60
C LEU A 12 -5.66 5.03 -0.92
N ARG A 13 -6.75 4.45 -1.44
CA ARG A 13 -8.00 5.16 -1.72
C ARG A 13 -8.61 5.74 -0.45
N ASP A 14 -8.71 4.93 0.61
CA ASP A 14 -9.28 5.36 1.89
C ASP A 14 -8.44 6.47 2.52
N TYR A 15 -7.12 6.32 2.48
CA TYR A 15 -6.18 7.34 2.93
C TYR A 15 -6.37 8.66 2.17
N LYS A 16 -6.41 8.60 0.84
CA LYS A 16 -6.64 9.78 0.00
C LYS A 16 -7.99 10.43 0.30
N GLN A 17 -9.06 9.66 0.44
CA GLN A 17 -10.39 10.19 0.76
C GLN A 17 -10.41 10.88 2.13
N GLY A 18 -9.73 10.31 3.12
CA GLY A 18 -9.56 10.93 4.43
C GLY A 18 -8.84 12.28 4.35
N CYS A 19 -7.71 12.32 3.64
CA CYS A 19 -6.92 13.53 3.45
C CYS A 19 -7.66 14.58 2.61
N TRP A 20 -8.45 14.17 1.60
CA TRP A 20 -9.16 15.08 0.71
C TRP A 20 -10.27 15.89 1.39
N ARG A 21 -10.76 15.42 2.53
CA ARG A 21 -11.73 16.19 3.35
C ARG A 21 -11.10 17.45 3.97
N MET A 22 -9.79 17.53 3.96
CA MET A 22 -9.05 18.70 4.48
C MET A 22 -8.90 19.74 3.38
N ARG A 23 -9.72 20.79 3.44
CA ARG A 23 -9.78 21.85 2.43
C ARG A 23 -8.54 22.78 2.40
N GLY A 24 -7.65 22.66 3.37
CA GLY A 24 -6.47 23.52 3.52
C GLY A 24 -5.15 22.81 3.22
N LEU A 25 -5.15 21.60 2.63
CA LEU A 25 -3.95 20.95 2.12
C LEU A 25 -3.35 21.81 1.00
N GLY A 26 -2.07 22.16 1.11
CA GLY A 26 -1.41 23.12 0.22
C GLY A 26 -1.52 24.58 0.66
N LYS A 27 -2.33 24.91 1.68
CA LYS A 27 -2.45 26.24 2.29
C LYS A 27 -1.92 26.28 3.73
N GLY A 28 -0.92 25.46 4.04
CA GLY A 28 -0.29 25.40 5.35
C GLY A 28 -0.88 24.36 6.32
N GLN A 29 -1.93 23.63 5.95
CA GLN A 29 -2.40 22.49 6.75
C GLN A 29 -1.46 21.29 6.57
N ARG A 30 -1.10 20.68 7.72
CA ARG A 30 -0.26 19.48 7.75
C ARG A 30 -1.07 18.29 8.23
N VAL A 31 -0.79 17.12 7.64
CA VAL A 31 -1.33 15.84 8.05
C VAL A 31 -0.28 15.12 8.89
N HIS A 32 -0.63 14.77 10.12
CA HIS A 32 0.18 13.91 10.96
C HIS A 32 -0.35 12.49 10.86
N VAL A 33 0.49 11.58 10.42
CA VAL A 33 0.15 10.16 10.27
C VAL A 33 0.56 9.43 11.54
N PHE A 34 -0.41 8.78 12.17
CA PHE A 34 -0.17 7.92 13.32
C PHE A 34 -0.25 6.46 12.89
N ILE A 35 0.80 5.72 13.19
CA ILE A 35 0.91 4.30 12.85
C ILE A 35 0.90 3.50 14.14
N VAL A 36 -0.04 2.56 14.26
CA VAL A 36 -0.07 1.61 15.35
C VAL A 36 1.06 0.60 15.18
N GLN A 37 1.61 0.09 16.26
CA GLN A 37 2.76 -0.81 16.22
C GLN A 37 2.53 -2.08 15.39
N GLU A 38 1.30 -2.59 15.37
CA GLU A 38 0.94 -3.73 14.52
C GLU A 38 1.07 -3.40 13.02
N VAL A 39 0.57 -2.24 12.61
CA VAL A 39 0.65 -1.77 11.22
C VAL A 39 2.11 -1.48 10.84
N TYR A 40 2.89 -0.91 11.75
CA TYR A 40 4.31 -0.69 11.52
C TYR A 40 5.06 -1.99 11.21
N LYS A 41 4.78 -3.07 11.94
CA LYS A 41 5.36 -4.40 11.64
C LYS A 41 4.97 -4.88 10.24
N LEU A 42 3.69 -4.74 9.86
CA LEU A 42 3.22 -5.13 8.52
C LEU A 42 3.90 -4.33 7.40
N VAL A 43 4.14 -3.04 7.62
CA VAL A 43 4.90 -2.21 6.68
C VAL A 43 6.34 -2.69 6.57
N CYS A 44 7.02 -2.95 7.70
CA CYS A 44 8.38 -3.47 7.71
C CYS A 44 8.49 -4.82 7.00
N ASP A 45 7.57 -5.75 7.26
CA ASP A 45 7.54 -7.07 6.62
C ASP A 45 7.37 -6.94 5.10
N ALA A 46 6.51 -6.02 4.64
CA ALA A 46 6.32 -5.75 3.23
C ALA A 46 7.58 -5.18 2.57
N VAL A 47 8.29 -4.29 3.26
CA VAL A 47 9.56 -3.69 2.79
C VAL A 47 10.65 -4.77 2.69
N VAL A 48 10.79 -5.61 3.71
CA VAL A 48 11.76 -6.73 3.70
C VAL A 48 11.47 -7.69 2.55
N THR A 49 10.19 -8.04 2.35
CA THR A 49 9.77 -8.91 1.25
C THR A 49 10.10 -8.31 -0.12
N SER A 50 10.12 -6.98 -0.25
CA SER A 50 10.49 -6.29 -1.49
C SER A 50 12.00 -6.25 -1.75
N GLY A 51 12.82 -6.78 -0.82
CA GLY A 51 14.28 -6.80 -0.94
C GLY A 51 14.99 -5.49 -0.60
N LYS A 52 14.26 -4.50 -0.05
CA LYS A 52 14.89 -3.30 0.49
C LYS A 52 15.39 -3.55 1.91
N PRO A 53 16.60 -3.09 2.26
CA PRO A 53 16.99 -3.05 3.67
C PRO A 53 16.01 -2.14 4.42
N VAL A 54 15.58 -2.55 5.60
CA VAL A 54 14.81 -1.66 6.49
C VAL A 54 15.69 -0.46 6.77
N ALA A 55 15.43 0.65 6.07
CA ALA A 55 16.19 1.87 6.26
C ALA A 55 15.98 2.33 7.70
N ALA A 56 17.06 2.65 8.37
CA ALA A 56 17.04 3.27 9.67
C ALA A 56 16.08 4.47 9.63
N ALA A 57 15.24 4.58 10.61
CA ALA A 57 14.08 5.44 10.88
C ALA A 57 14.16 6.91 10.43
N ASP A 58 14.49 7.17 9.18
CA ASP A 58 14.28 8.48 8.59
C ASP A 58 12.79 8.65 8.28
N SER A 59 12.18 9.67 8.83
CA SER A 59 10.75 9.94 8.70
C SER A 59 10.28 10.03 7.23
N HIS A 60 11.15 10.44 6.32
CA HIS A 60 10.88 10.49 4.88
C HIS A 60 10.80 9.10 4.24
N SER A 61 11.68 8.20 4.61
CA SER A 61 11.69 6.82 4.17
C SER A 61 10.43 6.08 4.65
N LEU A 62 10.05 6.28 5.92
CA LEU A 62 8.86 5.67 6.50
C LEU A 62 7.57 6.11 5.80
N GLN A 63 7.45 7.39 5.42
CA GLN A 63 6.28 7.89 4.68
C GLN A 63 6.15 7.21 3.31
N ALA A 64 7.25 7.06 2.59
CA ALA A 64 7.27 6.36 1.30
C ALA A 64 6.89 4.88 1.46
N ASP A 65 7.39 4.21 2.49
CA ASP A 65 7.10 2.81 2.78
C ASP A 65 5.64 2.60 3.16
N VAL A 66 5.04 3.50 3.93
CA VAL A 66 3.61 3.48 4.26
C VAL A 66 2.76 3.67 3.00
N LEU A 67 3.10 4.61 2.13
CA LEU A 67 2.38 4.84 0.88
C LEU A 67 2.49 3.62 -0.05
N ALA A 68 3.66 3.01 -0.14
CA ALA A 68 3.86 1.79 -0.91
C ALA A 68 3.01 0.64 -0.35
N TRP A 69 2.99 0.46 0.97
CA TRP A 69 2.16 -0.56 1.63
C TRP A 69 0.66 -0.34 1.40
N LEU A 70 0.17 0.90 1.50
CA LEU A 70 -1.23 1.25 1.18
C LEU A 70 -1.57 0.96 -0.29
N THR A 71 -0.63 1.20 -1.20
CA THR A 71 -0.78 0.88 -2.62
C THR A 71 -0.89 -0.63 -2.83
N LEU A 72 -0.07 -1.42 -2.13
CA LEU A 72 -0.14 -2.87 -2.15
C LEU A 72 -1.49 -3.40 -1.65
N ASN A 73 -2.02 -2.82 -0.58
CA ASN A 73 -3.34 -3.18 -0.07
C ASN A 73 -4.44 -2.87 -1.10
N SER A 74 -4.32 -1.76 -1.83
CA SER A 74 -5.26 -1.43 -2.93
C SER A 74 -5.20 -2.49 -4.04
N ILE A 75 -4.00 -2.85 -4.50
CA ILE A 75 -3.81 -3.86 -5.55
C ILE A 75 -4.35 -5.23 -5.10
N LYS A 76 -4.07 -5.64 -3.86
CA LYS A 76 -4.61 -6.90 -3.31
C LYS A 76 -6.14 -6.89 -3.27
N SER A 77 -6.75 -5.79 -2.84
CA SER A 77 -8.20 -5.64 -2.80
C SER A 77 -8.83 -5.73 -4.18
N GLU A 78 -8.25 -5.06 -5.17
CA GLU A 78 -8.71 -5.10 -6.56
C GLU A 78 -8.55 -6.49 -7.18
N ALA A 79 -7.42 -7.15 -6.96
CA ALA A 79 -7.16 -8.50 -7.44
C ALA A 79 -8.16 -9.50 -6.88
N LEU A 80 -8.50 -9.41 -5.59
CA LEU A 80 -9.53 -10.26 -4.96
C LEU A 80 -10.91 -10.03 -5.57
N GLN A 81 -11.28 -8.78 -5.85
CA GLN A 81 -12.57 -8.45 -6.48
C GLN A 81 -12.63 -9.01 -7.91
N GLN A 82 -11.58 -8.86 -8.70
CA GLN A 82 -11.50 -9.43 -10.05
C GLN A 82 -11.61 -10.95 -10.02
N LEU A 83 -10.96 -11.59 -9.05
CA LEU A 83 -11.02 -13.04 -8.87
C LEU A 83 -12.42 -13.53 -8.54
N GLN A 84 -13.13 -12.81 -7.68
CA GLN A 84 -14.51 -13.11 -7.34
C GLN A 84 -15.42 -13.00 -8.57
N LEU A 85 -15.24 -11.96 -9.37
CA LEU A 85 -15.97 -11.77 -10.64
C LEU A 85 -15.68 -12.90 -11.63
N HIS A 86 -14.41 -13.29 -11.80
CA HIS A 86 -14.04 -14.44 -12.63
C HIS A 86 -14.66 -15.75 -12.16
N LYS A 87 -14.69 -16.00 -10.85
CA LYS A 87 -15.36 -17.19 -10.30
C LYS A 87 -16.86 -17.20 -10.57
N GLN A 88 -17.51 -16.05 -10.56
CA GLN A 88 -18.94 -15.93 -10.86
C GLN A 88 -19.23 -16.16 -12.36
N VAL A 89 -18.36 -15.68 -13.25
CA VAL A 89 -18.58 -15.75 -14.70
C VAL A 89 -18.19 -17.12 -15.29
N HIS A 90 -17.14 -17.75 -14.80
CA HIS A 90 -16.54 -18.94 -15.41
C HIS A 90 -16.72 -20.23 -14.62
N GLY A 91 -17.51 -20.25 -13.54
CA GLY A 91 -17.77 -21.47 -12.75
C GLY A 91 -16.50 -22.27 -12.46
N ARG A 92 -16.16 -22.44 -11.24
CA ARG A 92 -15.24 -23.38 -10.55
C ARG A 92 -14.05 -24.05 -11.27
N ALA A 93 -13.65 -23.68 -12.46
CA ALA A 93 -12.56 -24.34 -13.17
C ALA A 93 -11.25 -23.53 -13.10
N CYS A 94 -10.25 -24.09 -12.44
CA CYS A 94 -8.82 -23.75 -12.52
C CYS A 94 -8.39 -22.31 -12.17
N ILE A 95 -8.35 -21.91 -10.88
CA ILE A 95 -7.68 -20.68 -10.48
C ILE A 95 -6.73 -20.88 -9.27
N ASP A 96 -6.42 -22.09 -8.85
CA ASP A 96 -5.65 -22.28 -7.60
C ASP A 96 -4.12 -22.16 -7.71
N THR A 97 -3.54 -21.87 -8.87
CA THR A 97 -2.09 -22.04 -9.01
C THR A 97 -1.24 -20.80 -9.33
N ASN A 98 -1.81 -19.60 -9.47
CA ASN A 98 -0.93 -18.51 -9.96
C ASN A 98 -1.14 -17.10 -9.37
N ILE A 99 -1.95 -16.95 -8.35
CA ILE A 99 -2.29 -15.63 -7.81
C ILE A 99 -1.13 -15.05 -7.03
N ASP A 100 -0.47 -15.87 -6.22
CA ASP A 100 0.67 -15.44 -5.41
C ASP A 100 1.86 -15.03 -6.28
N ALA A 101 2.09 -15.74 -7.39
CA ALA A 101 3.14 -15.41 -8.35
C ALA A 101 2.85 -14.11 -9.12
N ILE A 102 1.60 -13.89 -9.52
CA ILE A 102 1.17 -12.66 -10.20
C ILE A 102 1.22 -11.47 -9.23
N LEU A 103 0.72 -11.62 -8.01
CA LEU A 103 0.81 -10.63 -6.96
C LEU A 103 2.27 -10.29 -6.63
N PHE A 104 3.14 -11.31 -6.52
CA PHE A 104 4.56 -11.11 -6.25
C PHE A 104 5.26 -10.35 -7.38
N SER A 105 4.95 -10.65 -8.64
CA SER A 105 5.47 -9.94 -9.80
C SER A 105 5.01 -8.48 -9.84
N PHE A 106 3.72 -8.22 -9.57
CA PHE A 106 3.19 -6.86 -9.50
C PHE A 106 3.79 -6.04 -8.35
N ILE A 107 3.96 -6.66 -7.19
CA ILE A 107 4.59 -6.06 -6.00
C ILE A 107 6.01 -5.63 -6.34
N LYS A 108 6.81 -6.52 -6.92
CA LYS A 108 8.19 -6.25 -7.32
C LYS A 108 8.26 -5.07 -8.30
N HIS A 109 7.40 -5.08 -9.32
CA HIS A 109 7.38 -4.01 -10.34
C HIS A 109 6.91 -2.66 -9.79
N ALA A 110 5.95 -2.63 -8.85
CA ALA A 110 5.50 -1.41 -8.19
C ALA A 110 6.63 -0.79 -7.35
N TYR A 111 7.39 -1.61 -6.62
CA TYR A 111 8.54 -1.13 -5.84
C TYR A 111 9.69 -0.65 -6.73
N GLU A 112 9.97 -1.32 -7.85
CA GLU A 112 10.98 -0.88 -8.81
C GLU A 112 10.64 0.50 -9.40
N ARG A 113 9.37 0.74 -9.74
CA ARG A 113 8.92 2.06 -10.23
C ARG A 113 8.98 3.16 -9.18
N LEU A 114 8.62 2.85 -7.93
CA LEU A 114 8.74 3.82 -6.83
C LEU A 114 10.19 4.11 -6.46
N GLY A 115 11.08 3.14 -6.62
CA GLY A 115 12.53 3.32 -6.42
C GLY A 115 13.18 4.22 -7.48
N CYS A 116 12.69 4.19 -8.73
CA CYS A 116 13.18 5.06 -9.80
C CYS A 116 12.78 6.53 -9.64
N LEU A 117 11.73 6.84 -8.87
CA LEU A 117 11.31 8.22 -8.60
C LEU A 117 12.18 8.94 -7.56
N HIS A 118 13.02 8.21 -6.82
CA HIS A 118 13.95 8.79 -5.85
C HIS A 118 15.39 8.98 -6.38
N ALA A 119 15.64 8.65 -7.64
CA ALA A 119 16.97 8.74 -8.27
C ALA A 119 17.11 9.95 -9.23
N GLN A 120 16.19 10.93 -9.17
CA GLN A 120 16.31 12.21 -9.89
C GLN A 120 16.29 13.39 -8.94
#